data_dd0a2afba5709218da8621eeb82e39e3
#
_entry.id   dd0a2afba5709218da8621eeb82e39e3
#
_cell.length_a   1.000
_cell.length_b   1.000
_cell.length_c   1.000
_cell.angle_alpha   90.00
_cell.angle_beta   90.00
_cell.angle_gamma   90.00
#
_symmetry.space_group_name_H-M   'P 1'
#
loop_
_entity.id
_entity.type
_entity.pdbx_description
1 polymer ?
#
loop_
_entity_poly.entity_id
_entity_poly.type
_entity_poly.pdbx_seq_one_letter_code
_entity_poly.pdbx_strand_id
1 'polypeptide(L)'
;MDMGELPLRAVGTVGLTAAPSADVTSSGIITALTAGENLVFGEVCYIASTGKALKADADAIATSSAIVMALATIAADASGNFILHGIARNDAWAWTVGGLIYLSTTAGALTQTAPSGTDDVVQILGVATHADRMYFNPQLVQVERV
;
A
#
# COMPACT_ATOMS: atom_id res chain seq x y z
N MET A 1 -21.57 28.64 7.68
CA MET A 1 -20.38 28.25 6.89
C MET A 1 -20.10 26.79 7.13
N ASP A 2 -19.95 26.05 6.07
CA ASP A 2 -19.54 24.64 6.17
C ASP A 2 -18.02 24.54 6.34
N MET A 3 -17.60 24.14 7.54
CA MET A 3 -16.17 23.99 7.87
C MET A 3 -15.56 22.71 7.33
N GLY A 4 -16.38 21.73 6.88
CA GLY A 4 -15.92 20.46 6.33
C GLY A 4 -15.36 20.56 4.92
N GLU A 5 -15.62 21.64 4.23
CA GLU A 5 -15.23 21.85 2.82
C GLU A 5 -14.12 22.89 2.63
N LEU A 6 -13.34 23.17 3.64
CA LEU A 6 -12.20 24.09 3.52
C LEU A 6 -11.20 23.53 2.49
N PRO A 7 -10.82 24.33 1.47
CA PRO A 7 -9.84 23.88 0.48
C PRO A 7 -8.47 23.72 1.12
N LEU A 8 -7.67 22.73 0.66
CA LEU A 8 -6.32 22.47 1.19
C LEU A 8 -5.40 23.70 1.16
N ARG A 9 -5.57 24.58 0.18
CA ARG A 9 -4.80 25.83 0.07
C ARG A 9 -5.01 26.80 1.26
N ALA A 10 -6.08 26.61 2.04
CA ALA A 10 -6.34 27.41 3.23
C ALA A 10 -5.64 26.84 4.48
N VAL A 11 -4.97 25.71 4.36
CA VAL A 11 -4.25 25.02 5.43
C VAL A 11 -2.76 25.20 5.21
N GLY A 12 -2.01 25.65 6.22
CA GLY A 12 -0.56 25.85 6.12
C GLY A 12 0.23 24.54 5.94
N THR A 13 -0.24 23.46 6.56
CA THR A 13 0.37 22.13 6.48
C THR A 13 -0.70 21.05 6.44
N VAL A 14 -0.34 19.91 5.81
CA VAL A 14 -1.10 18.66 5.92
C VAL A 14 -0.23 17.67 6.70
N GLY A 15 -0.63 17.35 7.92
CA GLY A 15 0.09 16.43 8.79
C GLY A 15 -0.53 15.05 8.77
N LEU A 16 0.31 14.00 8.74
CA LEU A 16 -0.12 12.62 8.90
C LEU A 16 0.05 12.19 10.36
N THR A 17 -0.86 11.34 10.83
CA THR A 17 -0.74 10.74 12.16
C THR A 17 0.26 9.59 12.12
N ALA A 18 1.38 9.74 12.81
CA ALA A 18 2.44 8.72 12.84
C ALA A 18 2.01 7.42 13.53
N ALA A 19 1.01 7.50 14.41
CA ALA A 19 0.49 6.35 15.15
C ALA A 19 -1.04 6.31 15.07
N PRO A 20 -1.62 5.78 13.97
CA PRO A 20 -3.05 5.53 13.88
C PRO A 20 -3.55 4.77 15.11
N SER A 21 -4.69 5.18 15.67
CA SER A 21 -5.11 4.80 17.04
C SER A 21 -5.71 3.41 17.15
N ALA A 22 -6.03 2.75 16.04
CA ALA A 22 -6.71 1.46 16.03
C ALA A 22 -6.11 0.52 14.99
N ASP A 23 -6.36 -0.78 15.18
CA ASP A 23 -6.04 -1.82 14.20
C ASP A 23 -6.73 -1.55 12.85
N VAL A 24 -6.10 -1.97 11.77
CA VAL A 24 -6.53 -1.80 10.36
C VAL A 24 -6.96 -0.38 10.02
N THR A 25 -6.17 0.59 10.46
CA THR A 25 -6.38 2.03 10.18
C THR A 25 -5.15 2.65 9.51
N SER A 26 -5.35 3.83 8.97
CA SER A 26 -4.30 4.54 8.23
C SER A 26 -4.43 6.05 8.41
N SER A 27 -3.37 6.75 8.05
CA SER A 27 -3.33 8.21 7.94
C SER A 27 -2.51 8.58 6.72
N GLY A 28 -3.12 9.19 5.72
CA GLY A 28 -2.41 9.53 4.49
C GLY A 28 -3.28 10.04 3.37
N ILE A 29 -2.72 10.03 2.18
CA ILE A 29 -3.38 10.40 0.93
C ILE A 29 -4.10 9.17 0.39
N ILE A 30 -5.41 9.26 0.22
CA ILE A 30 -6.27 8.16 -0.23
C ILE A 30 -6.99 8.50 -1.52
N THR A 31 -7.37 7.45 -2.27
CA THR A 31 -8.22 7.55 -3.45
C THR A 31 -9.21 6.39 -3.47
N ALA A 32 -10.36 6.59 -4.11
CA ALA A 32 -11.31 5.52 -4.37
C ALA A 32 -11.00 4.85 -5.70
N LEU A 33 -10.91 3.53 -5.71
CA LEU A 33 -10.70 2.71 -6.90
C LEU A 33 -11.64 1.51 -6.88
N THR A 34 -11.89 0.94 -8.06
CA THR A 34 -12.62 -0.33 -8.18
C THR A 34 -11.64 -1.49 -8.00
N ALA A 35 -11.97 -2.40 -7.10
CA ALA A 35 -11.21 -3.65 -6.95
C ALA A 35 -11.50 -4.60 -8.12
N GLY A 36 -10.48 -5.22 -8.67
CA GLY A 36 -10.63 -6.24 -9.73
C GLY A 36 -10.81 -7.66 -9.18
N GLU A 37 -10.56 -7.83 -7.88
CA GLU A 37 -10.71 -9.08 -7.13
C GLU A 37 -11.00 -8.77 -5.66
N ASN A 38 -11.30 -9.78 -4.86
CA ASN A 38 -11.53 -9.59 -3.42
C ASN A 38 -10.24 -9.16 -2.73
N LEU A 39 -10.29 -8.05 -2.03
CA LEU A 39 -9.16 -7.46 -1.29
C LEU A 39 -9.49 -7.35 0.19
N VAL A 40 -8.44 -7.38 1.01
CA VAL A 40 -8.51 -7.04 2.44
C VAL A 40 -7.53 -5.93 2.78
N PHE A 41 -7.69 -5.33 3.97
CA PHE A 41 -6.78 -4.28 4.44
C PHE A 41 -5.32 -4.73 4.39
N GLY A 42 -4.47 -3.88 3.86
CA GLY A 42 -3.03 -4.10 3.79
C GLY A 42 -2.55 -4.79 2.52
N GLU A 43 -3.45 -5.32 1.69
CA GLU A 43 -3.05 -5.88 0.39
C GLU A 43 -2.66 -4.78 -0.59
N VAL A 44 -1.49 -4.94 -1.20
CA VAL A 44 -0.93 -3.98 -2.16
C VAL A 44 -1.30 -4.37 -3.59
N CYS A 45 -1.58 -3.37 -4.39
CA CYS A 45 -2.17 -3.57 -5.71
C CYS A 45 -1.45 -2.77 -6.79
N TYR A 46 -1.42 -3.33 -8.00
CA TYR A 46 -1.13 -2.62 -9.24
C TYR A 46 -2.44 -2.26 -9.95
N ILE A 47 -2.38 -1.37 -10.92
CA ILE A 47 -3.54 -1.01 -11.74
C ILE A 47 -3.47 -1.78 -13.04
N ALA A 48 -4.46 -2.64 -13.27
CA ALA A 48 -4.57 -3.41 -14.50
C ALA A 48 -5.01 -2.54 -15.69
N SER A 49 -4.90 -3.06 -16.91
CA SER A 49 -5.35 -2.37 -18.13
C SER A 49 -6.84 -2.03 -18.14
N THR A 50 -7.62 -2.70 -17.30
CA THR A 50 -9.05 -2.40 -17.06
C THR A 50 -9.29 -1.19 -16.17
N GLY A 51 -8.23 -0.61 -15.58
CA GLY A 51 -8.30 0.46 -14.57
C GLY A 51 -8.64 -0.03 -13.17
N LYS A 52 -8.79 -1.33 -12.95
CA LYS A 52 -9.09 -1.91 -11.63
C LYS A 52 -7.81 -2.25 -10.87
N ALA A 53 -7.89 -2.18 -9.55
CA ALA A 53 -6.81 -2.60 -8.66
C ALA A 53 -6.82 -4.13 -8.50
N LEU A 54 -5.68 -4.75 -8.79
CA LEU A 54 -5.43 -6.19 -8.61
C LEU A 54 -4.24 -6.38 -7.66
N LYS A 55 -4.22 -7.48 -6.94
CA LYS A 55 -3.11 -7.83 -6.05
C LYS A 55 -1.81 -7.86 -6.84
N ALA A 56 -0.84 -7.07 -6.40
CA ALA A 56 0.49 -7.08 -6.98
C ALA A 56 1.30 -8.24 -6.39
N ASP A 57 2.18 -8.81 -7.18
CA ASP A 57 3.19 -9.75 -6.72
C ASP A 57 4.52 -9.52 -7.44
N ALA A 58 5.57 -10.03 -6.85
CA ALA A 58 6.93 -9.85 -7.32
C ALA A 58 7.43 -10.98 -8.23
N ASP A 59 6.58 -11.95 -8.58
CA ASP A 59 6.97 -13.09 -9.42
C ASP A 59 7.24 -12.69 -10.88
N ALA A 60 6.68 -11.57 -11.33
CA ALA A 60 6.86 -11.10 -12.70
C ALA A 60 6.66 -9.59 -12.82
N ILE A 61 7.33 -8.98 -13.79
CA ILE A 61 7.20 -7.55 -14.07
C ILE A 61 5.76 -7.14 -14.43
N ALA A 62 4.97 -8.05 -15.00
CA ALA A 62 3.59 -7.76 -15.42
C ALA A 62 2.62 -7.60 -14.25
N THR A 63 2.91 -8.19 -13.09
CA THR A 63 2.06 -8.17 -11.89
C THR A 63 2.67 -7.37 -10.75
N SER A 64 3.87 -6.83 -10.94
CA SER A 64 4.53 -5.91 -10.01
C SER A 64 4.02 -4.47 -10.18
N SER A 65 4.77 -3.48 -9.75
CA SER A 65 4.36 -2.06 -9.76
C SER A 65 3.19 -1.79 -8.81
N ALA A 66 3.27 -2.34 -7.59
CA ALA A 66 2.34 -1.96 -6.53
C ALA A 66 2.41 -0.45 -6.27
N ILE A 67 1.27 0.22 -6.33
CA ILE A 67 1.17 1.68 -6.15
C ILE A 67 0.15 2.10 -5.11
N VAL A 68 -0.74 1.21 -4.71
CA VAL A 68 -1.79 1.47 -3.73
C VAL A 68 -1.93 0.29 -2.77
N MET A 69 -2.45 0.56 -1.58
CA MET A 69 -2.79 -0.47 -0.60
C MET A 69 -4.27 -0.35 -0.24
N ALA A 70 -4.97 -1.48 -0.22
CA ALA A 70 -6.37 -1.52 0.19
C ALA A 70 -6.54 -1.16 1.67
N LEU A 71 -7.53 -0.34 1.99
CA LEU A 71 -7.79 0.14 3.36
C LEU A 71 -9.02 -0.50 4.01
N ALA A 72 -9.60 -1.49 3.38
CA ALA A 72 -10.75 -2.23 3.90
C ALA A 72 -10.87 -3.57 3.18
N THR A 73 -11.82 -4.38 3.60
CA THR A 73 -12.31 -5.51 2.80
C THR A 73 -13.16 -4.95 1.66
N ILE A 74 -12.74 -5.22 0.42
CA ILE A 74 -13.39 -4.72 -0.80
C ILE A 74 -13.68 -5.94 -1.68
N ALA A 75 -14.95 -6.15 -2.01
CA ALA A 75 -15.34 -7.23 -2.91
C ALA A 75 -14.91 -6.93 -4.35
N ALA A 76 -14.72 -7.96 -5.16
CA ALA A 76 -14.49 -7.82 -6.59
C ALA A 76 -15.57 -6.93 -7.22
N ASP A 77 -15.15 -6.04 -8.10
CA ASP A 77 -16.00 -5.07 -8.81
C ASP A 77 -16.63 -3.98 -7.93
N ALA A 78 -16.37 -3.97 -6.62
CA ALA A 78 -16.79 -2.91 -5.73
C ALA A 78 -15.75 -1.77 -5.66
N SER A 79 -16.23 -0.57 -5.35
CA SER A 79 -15.37 0.58 -5.05
C SER A 79 -14.96 0.56 -3.58
N GLY A 80 -13.73 0.94 -3.30
CA GLY A 80 -13.21 1.09 -1.95
C GLY A 80 -12.07 2.10 -1.87
N ASN A 81 -11.63 2.40 -0.66
CA ASN A 81 -10.53 3.32 -0.43
C ASN A 81 -9.18 2.61 -0.43
N PHE A 82 -8.21 3.27 -1.04
CA PHE A 82 -6.81 2.85 -1.10
C PHE A 82 -5.91 3.98 -0.64
N ILE A 83 -4.84 3.67 0.07
CA ILE A 83 -3.80 4.64 0.38
C ILE A 83 -2.76 4.66 -0.73
N LEU A 84 -2.38 5.88 -1.14
CA LEU A 84 -1.30 6.15 -2.09
C LEU A 84 0.02 6.39 -1.37
N HIS A 85 -0.04 7.05 -0.22
CA HIS A 85 1.12 7.48 0.55
C HIS A 85 0.69 7.81 1.98
N GLY A 86 1.38 7.27 2.96
CA GLY A 86 1.10 7.57 4.37
C GLY A 86 1.44 6.43 5.31
N ILE A 87 0.85 6.48 6.50
CA ILE A 87 1.06 5.50 7.55
C ILE A 87 -0.10 4.50 7.56
N ALA A 88 0.19 3.22 7.52
CA ALA A 88 -0.77 2.14 7.68
C ALA A 88 -0.44 1.34 8.95
N ARG A 89 -1.46 0.94 9.69
CA ARG A 89 -1.37 0.09 10.87
C ARG A 89 -2.19 -1.18 10.70
N ASN A 90 -1.58 -2.30 11.05
CA ASN A 90 -2.25 -3.59 11.17
C ASN A 90 -1.57 -4.36 12.31
N ASP A 91 -2.31 -4.64 13.37
CA ASP A 91 -1.78 -5.30 14.57
C ASP A 91 -1.34 -6.75 14.33
N ALA A 92 -1.70 -7.33 13.17
CA ALA A 92 -1.19 -8.64 12.74
C ALA A 92 0.23 -8.59 12.15
N TRP A 93 0.76 -7.41 11.83
CA TRP A 93 2.14 -7.28 11.37
C TRP A 93 3.12 -7.45 12.54
N ALA A 94 4.33 -7.90 12.22
CA ALA A 94 5.42 -8.09 13.17
C ALA A 94 6.75 -7.62 12.55
N TRP A 95 6.77 -6.35 12.11
CA TRP A 95 7.92 -5.79 11.42
C TRP A 95 9.13 -5.59 12.33
N THR A 96 10.32 -5.80 11.77
CA THR A 96 11.55 -5.25 12.34
C THR A 96 11.60 -3.76 12.03
N VAL A 97 11.54 -2.93 13.08
CA VAL A 97 11.49 -1.46 12.96
C VAL A 97 12.72 -0.93 12.22
N GLY A 98 12.51 0.02 11.32
CA GLY A 98 13.56 0.60 10.48
C GLY A 98 13.91 -0.23 9.25
N GLY A 99 13.40 -1.47 9.14
CA GLY A 99 13.63 -2.33 7.98
C GLY A 99 12.80 -1.89 6.76
N LEU A 100 13.38 -2.08 5.57
CA LEU A 100 12.65 -1.88 4.31
C LEU A 100 11.56 -2.92 4.17
N ILE A 101 10.47 -2.52 3.53
CA ILE A 101 9.35 -3.39 3.19
C ILE A 101 9.24 -3.45 1.67
N TYR A 102 9.20 -4.67 1.15
CA TYR A 102 9.18 -4.98 -0.27
C TYR A 102 7.85 -5.60 -0.69
N LEU A 103 7.57 -5.55 -1.98
CA LEU A 103 6.55 -6.38 -2.61
C LEU A 103 6.98 -7.85 -2.46
N SER A 104 6.05 -8.70 -2.02
CA SER A 104 6.26 -10.14 -1.90
C SER A 104 5.97 -10.85 -3.22
N THR A 105 6.53 -12.04 -3.40
CA THR A 105 6.13 -13.01 -4.45
C THR A 105 4.78 -13.66 -4.15
N THR A 106 4.19 -13.42 -2.98
CA THR A 106 2.80 -13.79 -2.68
C THR A 106 1.89 -12.63 -3.01
N ALA A 107 0.91 -12.84 -3.88
CA ALA A 107 0.02 -11.80 -4.37
C ALA A 107 -0.63 -10.97 -3.24
N GLY A 108 -0.51 -9.65 -3.33
CA GLY A 108 -1.01 -8.69 -2.36
C GLY A 108 -0.18 -8.55 -1.08
N ALA A 109 0.79 -9.41 -0.85
CA ALA A 109 1.54 -9.45 0.41
C ALA A 109 2.75 -8.52 0.41
N LEU A 110 3.17 -8.19 1.63
CA LEU A 110 4.36 -7.42 1.97
C LEU A 110 5.40 -8.32 2.61
N THR A 111 6.68 -8.00 2.44
CA THR A 111 7.78 -8.75 3.06
C THR A 111 8.94 -7.82 3.42
N GLN A 112 9.72 -8.18 4.44
CA GLN A 112 11.01 -7.53 4.72
C GLN A 112 12.21 -8.29 4.13
N THR A 113 11.97 -9.39 3.43
CA THR A 113 12.99 -10.12 2.68
C THR A 113 12.83 -9.79 1.20
N ALA A 114 13.86 -9.20 0.59
CA ALA A 114 13.81 -8.88 -0.84
C ALA A 114 13.66 -10.18 -1.66
N PRO A 115 12.76 -10.20 -2.66
CA PRO A 115 12.65 -11.33 -3.58
C PRO A 115 14.00 -11.69 -4.21
N SER A 116 14.28 -12.97 -4.40
CA SER A 116 15.60 -13.46 -4.83
C SER A 116 15.57 -14.53 -5.92
N GLY A 117 14.40 -14.92 -6.39
CA GLY A 117 14.23 -15.84 -7.50
C GLY A 117 14.63 -15.22 -8.86
N THR A 118 14.79 -16.07 -9.87
CA THR A 118 14.95 -15.61 -11.25
C THR A 118 13.64 -14.96 -11.71
N ASP A 119 13.73 -13.85 -12.42
CA ASP A 119 12.62 -13.04 -12.91
C ASP A 119 11.79 -12.36 -11.78
N ASP A 120 12.15 -12.55 -10.50
CA ASP A 120 11.55 -11.82 -9.40
C ASP A 120 11.84 -10.32 -9.51
N VAL A 121 10.87 -9.52 -9.11
CA VAL A 121 10.98 -8.05 -9.11
C VAL A 121 11.23 -7.54 -7.69
N VAL A 122 12.25 -6.72 -7.52
CA VAL A 122 12.51 -6.03 -6.26
C VAL A 122 11.91 -4.62 -6.33
N GLN A 123 10.84 -4.40 -5.57
CA GLN A 123 10.20 -3.10 -5.42
C GLN A 123 10.11 -2.76 -3.94
N ILE A 124 10.64 -1.61 -3.54
CA ILE A 124 10.52 -1.09 -2.17
C ILE A 124 9.17 -0.37 -2.05
N LEU A 125 8.39 -0.75 -1.06
CA LEU A 125 7.07 -0.18 -0.79
C LEU A 125 7.04 0.74 0.42
N GLY A 126 8.06 0.69 1.27
CA GLY A 126 8.13 1.54 2.44
C GLY A 126 9.12 1.09 3.49
N VAL A 127 8.92 1.61 4.69
CA VAL A 127 9.75 1.36 5.87
C VAL A 127 8.86 1.04 7.06
N ALA A 128 9.26 0.07 7.88
CA ALA A 128 8.60 -0.21 9.15
C ALA A 128 8.89 0.91 10.16
N THR A 129 7.87 1.62 10.59
CA THR A 129 7.97 2.68 11.62
C THR A 129 7.69 2.16 13.02
N HIS A 130 7.04 1.01 13.13
CA HIS A 130 6.76 0.27 14.35
C HIS A 130 6.52 -1.20 13.98
N ALA A 131 6.45 -2.10 14.97
CA ALA A 131 6.16 -3.51 14.68
C ALA A 131 4.82 -3.73 13.96
N ASP A 132 3.84 -2.88 14.22
CA ASP A 132 2.48 -2.94 13.64
C ASP A 132 2.21 -1.85 12.59
N ARG A 133 3.20 -1.03 12.23
CA ARG A 133 3.02 0.14 11.35
C ARG A 133 4.10 0.26 10.30
N MET A 134 3.71 0.79 9.15
CA MET A 134 4.64 1.13 8.10
C MET A 134 4.34 2.51 7.51
N TYR A 135 5.40 3.17 7.06
CA TYR A 135 5.31 4.27 6.13
C TYR A 135 5.24 3.69 4.73
N PHE A 136 4.05 3.77 4.11
CA PHE A 136 3.80 3.31 2.75
C PHE A 136 4.14 4.41 1.76
N ASN A 137 5.14 4.18 0.93
CA ASN A 137 5.61 5.09 -0.11
C ASN A 137 6.21 4.28 -1.26
N PRO A 138 5.39 3.66 -2.10
CA PRO A 138 5.87 2.75 -3.13
C PRO A 138 6.78 3.46 -4.13
N GLN A 139 7.91 2.82 -4.44
CA GLN A 139 8.84 3.28 -5.46
C GLN A 139 8.38 2.79 -6.83
N LEU A 140 8.40 3.66 -7.83
CA LEU A 140 8.07 3.28 -9.21
C LEU A 140 9.25 2.62 -9.92
N VAL A 141 10.47 2.85 -9.43
CA VAL A 141 11.67 2.17 -9.93
C VAL A 141 11.72 0.76 -9.36
N GLN A 142 11.90 -0.22 -10.22
CA GLN A 142 11.95 -1.64 -9.89
C GLN A 142 13.17 -2.28 -10.54
N VAL A 143 13.66 -3.36 -9.95
CA VAL A 143 14.74 -4.17 -10.49
C VAL A 143 14.24 -5.59 -10.68
N GLU A 144 14.24 -6.07 -11.92
CA GLU A 144 13.99 -7.47 -12.22
C GLU A 144 15.29 -8.26 -12.09
N ARG A 145 15.23 -9.40 -11.45
CA ARG A 145 16.39 -10.28 -11.26
C ARG A 145 16.50 -11.24 -12.45
N VAL A 146 17.66 -11.34 -12.99
CA VAL A 146 17.99 -12.25 -14.09
C VAL A 146 18.79 -13.46 -13.60
#